data_b2451be72c2301b0699587d9eb0e95fb
#
_entry.id   b2451be72c2301b0699587d9eb0e95fb
#
_cell.length_a   1.000
_cell.length_b   1.000
_cell.length_c   1.000
_cell.angle_alpha   90.00
_cell.angle_beta   90.00
_cell.angle_gamma   90.00
#
_symmetry.space_group_name_H-M   'P 1'
#
loop_
_entity.id
_entity.type
_entity.pdbx_description
1 polymer ?
#
loop_
_entity_poly.entity_id
_entity_poly.type
_entity_poly.pdbx_seq_one_letter_code
_entity_poly.pdbx_strand_id
1 'polypeptide(L)'
;MTLTMVSRRAALALSAGLIVAPSIALANERTFRTADGEKMCGLDLGPQNTARQLKPHWCWAACIQTIFAVHGYNVSQAEIVQKVFDNTQDQSASGPQILSAINGKWKSDKGHAFDAKGFILWDRVANFERPDALQMAVRELDAGNPLIFANDRHTMVLTSMAYNVGSKGEIDVDTLTVRDPWPDAPNRHTLPCDEIARSGFFCGVHVTPAVTV
;
A
#
# COMPACT_ATOMS: atom_id res chain seq x y z
N MET A 1 58.35 26.57 -46.72
CA MET A 1 57.30 25.71 -47.08
C MET A 1 57.05 24.77 -45.87
N THR A 2 56.15 25.14 -44.95
CA THR A 2 56.01 24.48 -43.67
C THR A 2 54.58 23.92 -43.62
N LEU A 3 54.43 22.62 -43.66
CA LEU A 3 53.11 21.94 -43.52
C LEU A 3 52.75 21.81 -42.05
N THR A 4 51.65 22.42 -41.70
CA THR A 4 51.01 22.30 -40.36
C THR A 4 50.01 21.12 -40.37
N MET A 5 50.28 20.10 -39.57
CA MET A 5 49.36 19.01 -39.36
C MET A 5 48.27 19.43 -38.37
N VAL A 6 47.01 19.39 -38.79
CA VAL A 6 45.84 19.58 -37.93
C VAL A 6 45.40 18.25 -37.35
N SER A 7 45.59 18.06 -36.04
CA SER A 7 45.10 16.92 -35.29
C SER A 7 43.59 17.07 -35.02
N ARG A 8 42.76 16.18 -35.59
CA ARG A 8 41.35 16.02 -35.25
C ARG A 8 41.20 15.15 -34.00
N ARG A 9 41.00 15.78 -32.85
CA ARG A 9 40.56 15.08 -31.66
C ARG A 9 39.05 14.87 -31.77
N ALA A 10 38.62 13.62 -31.92
CA ALA A 10 37.23 13.24 -31.79
C ALA A 10 36.83 13.31 -30.32
N ALA A 11 35.90 14.20 -29.99
CA ALA A 11 35.27 14.26 -28.69
C ALA A 11 34.14 13.23 -28.64
N LEU A 12 34.34 12.17 -27.88
CA LEU A 12 33.25 11.26 -27.51
C LEU A 12 32.38 11.96 -26.48
N ALA A 13 31.19 12.37 -26.88
CA ALA A 13 30.18 12.83 -25.97
C ALA A 13 29.54 11.59 -25.28
N LEU A 14 29.87 11.35 -24.02
CA LEU A 14 29.10 10.45 -23.17
C LEU A 14 27.75 11.14 -22.87
N SER A 15 26.71 10.67 -23.50
CA SER A 15 25.34 10.98 -23.08
C SER A 15 25.03 10.22 -21.80
N ALA A 16 25.19 10.87 -20.65
CA ALA A 16 24.63 10.40 -19.40
C ALA A 16 23.11 10.44 -19.53
N GLY A 17 22.50 9.28 -19.76
CA GLY A 17 21.07 9.13 -19.70
C GLY A 17 20.61 9.43 -18.27
N LEU A 18 19.92 10.56 -18.09
CA LEU A 18 19.20 10.84 -16.88
C LEU A 18 18.12 9.77 -16.72
N ILE A 19 18.32 8.82 -15.82
CA ILE A 19 17.25 7.96 -15.34
C ILE A 19 16.37 8.85 -14.48
N VAL A 20 15.32 9.41 -15.08
CA VAL A 20 14.24 10.03 -14.32
C VAL A 20 13.51 8.90 -13.61
N ALA A 21 13.88 8.68 -12.37
CA ALA A 21 13.05 7.87 -11.48
C ALA A 21 11.65 8.51 -11.47
N PRO A 22 10.57 7.71 -11.60
CA PRO A 22 9.23 8.26 -11.47
C PRO A 22 9.17 8.97 -10.12
N SER A 23 8.87 10.27 -10.15
CA SER A 23 8.61 11.03 -8.94
C SER A 23 7.41 10.36 -8.28
N ILE A 24 7.67 9.60 -7.22
CA ILE A 24 6.64 9.18 -6.29
C ILE A 24 6.07 10.49 -5.79
N ALA A 25 4.84 10.79 -6.21
CA ALA A 25 4.07 11.84 -5.57
C ALA A 25 3.87 11.37 -4.13
N LEU A 26 4.76 11.80 -3.25
CA LEU A 26 4.65 11.57 -1.82
C LEU A 26 3.27 12.06 -1.42
N ALA A 27 2.40 11.12 -1.05
CA ALA A 27 1.20 11.45 -0.32
C ALA A 27 1.69 12.30 0.86
N ASN A 28 1.15 13.51 0.97
CA ASN A 28 1.61 14.48 1.96
C ASN A 28 1.46 13.86 3.35
N GLU A 29 2.57 13.46 3.95
CA GLU A 29 2.63 13.04 5.34
C GLU A 29 2.06 14.16 6.20
N ARG A 30 1.01 13.88 6.93
CA ARG A 30 0.50 14.84 7.89
C ARG A 30 -0.06 14.12 9.10
N THR A 31 0.74 14.05 10.15
CA THR A 31 0.19 13.91 11.49
C THR A 31 -0.41 15.24 11.88
N PHE A 32 -1.73 15.28 12.05
CA PHE A 32 -2.43 16.45 12.55
C PHE A 32 -2.77 16.25 14.03
N ARG A 33 -2.87 17.37 14.75
CA ARG A 33 -3.65 17.40 15.99
C ARG A 33 -5.01 17.97 15.67
N THR A 34 -6.06 17.31 16.10
CA THR A 34 -7.40 17.86 16.12
C THR A 34 -7.49 18.99 17.15
N ALA A 35 -8.55 19.81 17.10
CA ALA A 35 -8.78 20.88 18.06
C ALA A 35 -8.83 20.39 19.52
N ASP A 36 -9.21 19.12 19.73
CA ASP A 36 -9.37 18.47 21.03
C ASP A 36 -8.07 17.79 21.52
N GLY A 37 -6.94 17.94 20.78
CA GLY A 37 -5.62 17.38 21.15
C GLY A 37 -5.39 15.94 20.70
N GLU A 38 -6.38 15.29 20.10
CA GLU A 38 -6.28 13.99 19.47
C GLU A 38 -5.28 14.02 18.32
N LYS A 39 -4.53 12.95 18.13
CA LYS A 39 -3.59 12.79 17.00
C LYS A 39 -4.30 12.10 15.84
N MET A 40 -3.96 12.51 14.65
CA MET A 40 -4.37 11.83 13.42
C MET A 40 -3.14 11.53 12.58
N CYS A 41 -2.98 10.29 12.15
CA CYS A 41 -1.96 9.88 11.18
C CYS A 41 -2.61 9.37 9.91
N GLY A 42 -1.88 9.46 8.78
CA GLY A 42 -2.30 8.84 7.54
C GLY A 42 -2.25 9.75 6.32
N LEU A 43 -2.81 9.24 5.24
CA LEU A 43 -2.80 9.87 3.91
C LEU A 43 -4.22 10.04 3.38
N ASP A 44 -4.45 11.09 2.61
CA ASP A 44 -5.70 11.26 1.87
C ASP A 44 -5.54 10.73 0.44
N LEU A 45 -6.07 9.52 0.21
CA LEU A 45 -6.12 8.95 -1.13
C LEU A 45 -7.33 9.51 -1.88
N GLY A 46 -7.06 10.18 -3.00
CA GLY A 46 -8.13 10.55 -3.92
C GLY A 46 -8.84 9.31 -4.50
N PRO A 47 -10.11 9.44 -4.91
CA PRO A 47 -10.89 8.31 -5.46
C PRO A 47 -10.25 7.70 -6.71
N GLN A 48 -9.47 8.46 -7.47
CA GLN A 48 -8.73 8.00 -8.65
C GLN A 48 -7.59 7.04 -8.32
N ASN A 49 -7.14 7.00 -7.06
CA ASN A 49 -6.05 6.14 -6.59
C ASN A 49 -6.58 4.89 -5.85
N THR A 50 -7.89 4.68 -5.90
CA THR A 50 -8.53 3.56 -5.21
C THR A 50 -9.28 2.68 -6.19
N ALA A 51 -9.04 1.38 -6.11
CA ALA A 51 -9.71 0.40 -6.95
C ALA A 51 -11.09 0.03 -6.37
N ARG A 52 -12.07 -0.15 -7.24
CA ARG A 52 -13.33 -0.82 -6.91
C ARG A 52 -13.19 -2.30 -7.25
N GLN A 53 -13.75 -3.18 -6.42
CA GLN A 53 -13.72 -4.61 -6.70
C GLN A 53 -14.53 -4.95 -7.96
N LEU A 54 -13.95 -5.80 -8.81
CA LEU A 54 -14.55 -6.20 -10.08
C LEU A 54 -15.48 -7.41 -9.97
N LYS A 55 -15.37 -8.17 -8.86
CA LYS A 55 -16.24 -9.32 -8.57
C LYS A 55 -16.61 -9.31 -7.08
N PRO A 56 -17.74 -9.94 -6.69
CA PRO A 56 -18.27 -9.91 -5.33
C PRO A 56 -17.27 -10.29 -4.22
N HIS A 57 -16.37 -11.24 -4.48
CA HIS A 57 -15.38 -11.72 -3.49
C HIS A 57 -13.96 -11.23 -3.72
N TRP A 58 -13.74 -10.20 -4.56
CA TRP A 58 -12.42 -9.66 -4.90
C TRP A 58 -12.04 -8.41 -4.11
N CYS A 59 -12.69 -8.13 -2.98
CA CYS A 59 -12.36 -6.98 -2.13
C CYS A 59 -10.86 -6.96 -1.74
N TRP A 60 -10.30 -8.09 -1.37
CA TRP A 60 -8.89 -8.25 -1.03
C TRP A 60 -7.94 -7.94 -2.20
N ALA A 61 -8.29 -8.36 -3.42
CA ALA A 61 -7.50 -8.09 -4.62
C ALA A 61 -7.56 -6.60 -5.01
N ALA A 62 -8.73 -5.96 -4.85
CA ALA A 62 -8.88 -4.52 -5.06
C ALA A 62 -8.08 -3.70 -4.04
N CYS A 63 -7.98 -4.16 -2.78
CA CYS A 63 -7.14 -3.54 -1.77
C CYS A 63 -5.65 -3.62 -2.13
N ILE A 64 -5.16 -4.79 -2.57
CA ILE A 64 -3.77 -4.96 -3.02
C ILE A 64 -3.50 -4.07 -4.24
N GLN A 65 -4.42 -4.04 -5.24
CA GLN A 65 -4.31 -3.15 -6.39
C GLN A 65 -4.20 -1.68 -5.96
N THR A 66 -5.02 -1.24 -5.01
CA THR A 66 -4.98 0.12 -4.46
C THR A 66 -3.61 0.42 -3.85
N ILE A 67 -3.07 -0.46 -3.02
CA ILE A 67 -1.77 -0.26 -2.38
C ILE A 67 -0.65 -0.19 -3.44
N PHE A 68 -0.63 -1.10 -4.41
CA PHE A 68 0.35 -1.04 -5.48
C PHE A 68 0.26 0.26 -6.28
N ALA A 69 -0.98 0.74 -6.56
CA ALA A 69 -1.20 2.00 -7.25
C ALA A 69 -0.71 3.23 -6.47
N VAL A 70 -0.83 3.24 -5.14
CA VAL A 70 -0.26 4.28 -4.25
C VAL A 70 1.25 4.40 -4.44
N HIS A 71 1.92 3.27 -4.65
CA HIS A 71 3.36 3.22 -4.92
C HIS A 71 3.72 3.39 -6.42
N GLY A 72 2.75 3.74 -7.27
CA GLY A 72 2.97 4.01 -8.69
C GLY A 72 2.96 2.78 -9.61
N TYR A 73 2.50 1.63 -9.12
CA TYR A 73 2.45 0.38 -9.88
C TYR A 73 1.02 -0.10 -10.08
N ASN A 74 0.53 -0.08 -11.30
CA ASN A 74 -0.77 -0.65 -11.64
C ASN A 74 -0.62 -2.14 -11.95
N VAL A 75 -1.37 -2.96 -11.20
CA VAL A 75 -1.52 -4.40 -11.41
C VAL A 75 -3.00 -4.72 -11.38
N SER A 76 -3.49 -5.53 -12.32
CA SER A 76 -4.92 -5.85 -12.37
C SER A 76 -5.34 -6.81 -11.25
N GLN A 77 -6.59 -6.72 -10.81
CA GLN A 77 -7.15 -7.66 -9.84
C GLN A 77 -7.07 -9.11 -10.35
N ALA A 78 -7.26 -9.31 -11.66
CA ALA A 78 -7.16 -10.62 -12.27
C ALA A 78 -5.77 -11.25 -12.09
N GLU A 79 -4.70 -10.47 -12.29
CA GLU A 79 -3.32 -10.93 -12.07
C GLU A 79 -3.06 -11.24 -10.59
N ILE A 80 -3.59 -10.42 -9.67
CA ILE A 80 -3.47 -10.65 -8.23
C ILE A 80 -4.16 -11.96 -7.83
N VAL A 81 -5.38 -12.20 -8.32
CA VAL A 81 -6.14 -13.43 -8.05
C VAL A 81 -5.45 -14.63 -8.68
N GLN A 82 -5.02 -14.52 -9.94
CA GLN A 82 -4.31 -15.59 -10.68
C GLN A 82 -3.07 -16.06 -9.93
N LYS A 83 -2.34 -15.18 -9.30
CA LYS A 83 -1.12 -15.52 -8.53
C LYS A 83 -1.38 -16.47 -7.36
N VAL A 84 -2.58 -16.44 -6.79
CA VAL A 84 -2.94 -17.26 -5.61
C VAL A 84 -3.66 -18.53 -6.00
N PHE A 85 -4.56 -18.43 -6.98
CA PHE A 85 -5.50 -19.50 -7.28
C PHE A 85 -5.29 -20.18 -8.63
N ASP A 86 -4.28 -19.75 -9.41
CA ASP A 86 -4.04 -20.21 -10.78
C ASP A 86 -5.25 -20.05 -11.73
N ASN A 87 -6.21 -19.25 -11.35
CA ASN A 87 -7.42 -18.94 -12.10
C ASN A 87 -7.96 -17.55 -11.70
N THR A 88 -9.02 -17.09 -12.38
CA THR A 88 -9.67 -15.80 -12.10
C THR A 88 -11.12 -15.96 -11.65
N GLN A 89 -11.45 -17.04 -10.96
CA GLN A 89 -12.78 -17.25 -10.40
C GLN A 89 -13.05 -16.26 -9.26
N ASP A 90 -14.35 -16.07 -8.99
CA ASP A 90 -14.80 -15.18 -7.92
C ASP A 90 -14.71 -15.93 -6.56
N GLN A 91 -13.65 -15.65 -5.80
CA GLN A 91 -13.43 -16.29 -4.50
C GLN A 91 -12.71 -15.36 -3.53
N SER A 92 -13.05 -15.52 -2.26
CA SER A 92 -12.41 -14.83 -1.14
C SER A 92 -11.01 -15.39 -0.87
N ALA A 93 -10.17 -14.60 -0.20
CA ALA A 93 -8.85 -15.03 0.26
C ALA A 93 -8.74 -14.93 1.79
N SER A 94 -8.09 -15.90 2.38
CA SER A 94 -7.67 -15.88 3.79
C SER A 94 -6.46 -14.96 3.98
N GLY A 95 -6.13 -14.59 5.23
CA GLY A 95 -4.94 -13.79 5.55
C GLY A 95 -3.64 -14.33 4.94
N PRO A 96 -3.32 -15.63 5.09
CA PRO A 96 -2.16 -16.25 4.41
C PRO A 96 -2.19 -16.15 2.89
N GLN A 97 -3.36 -16.26 2.27
CA GLN A 97 -3.51 -16.10 0.81
C GLN A 97 -3.31 -14.66 0.37
N ILE A 98 -3.80 -13.68 1.15
CA ILE A 98 -3.54 -12.25 0.92
C ILE A 98 -2.03 -11.97 0.96
N LEU A 99 -1.32 -12.50 1.97
CA LEU A 99 0.14 -12.36 2.04
C LEU A 99 0.85 -13.04 0.86
N SER A 100 0.40 -14.23 0.47
CA SER A 100 0.95 -14.93 -0.70
C SER A 100 0.75 -14.12 -1.97
N ALA A 101 -0.42 -13.47 -2.11
CA ALA A 101 -0.69 -12.56 -3.22
C ALA A 101 0.27 -11.37 -3.23
N ILE A 102 0.54 -10.75 -2.08
CA ILE A 102 1.41 -9.57 -1.98
C ILE A 102 2.86 -9.95 -2.28
N ASN A 103 3.38 -10.97 -1.62
CA ASN A 103 4.80 -11.26 -1.53
C ASN A 103 5.44 -11.65 -2.86
N GLY A 104 6.60 -11.05 -3.14
CA GLY A 104 7.48 -11.42 -4.24
C GLY A 104 7.56 -10.39 -5.35
N LYS A 105 8.02 -10.85 -6.51
CA LYS A 105 8.26 -10.00 -7.68
C LYS A 105 6.98 -9.78 -8.46
N TRP A 106 6.83 -8.53 -8.88
CA TRP A 106 5.71 -8.07 -9.67
C TRP A 106 6.17 -7.27 -10.90
N LYS A 107 5.28 -7.11 -11.83
CA LYS A 107 5.45 -6.25 -13.00
C LYS A 107 4.16 -5.45 -13.22
N SER A 108 4.27 -4.14 -13.33
CA SER A 108 3.12 -3.29 -13.60
C SER A 108 2.66 -3.42 -15.06
N ASP A 109 1.48 -2.90 -15.37
CA ASP A 109 0.92 -2.78 -16.72
C ASP A 109 1.87 -2.06 -17.71
N LYS A 110 2.69 -1.13 -17.18
CA LYS A 110 3.73 -0.42 -17.96
C LYS A 110 5.05 -1.17 -18.06
N GLY A 111 5.11 -2.39 -17.55
CA GLY A 111 6.31 -3.21 -17.60
C GLY A 111 7.36 -2.90 -16.54
N HIS A 112 7.10 -2.02 -15.59
CA HIS A 112 8.02 -1.71 -14.50
C HIS A 112 8.01 -2.83 -13.47
N ALA A 113 9.19 -3.38 -13.20
CA ALA A 113 9.37 -4.42 -12.19
C ALA A 113 9.48 -3.82 -10.79
N PHE A 114 8.89 -4.48 -9.80
CA PHE A 114 8.97 -4.12 -8.39
C PHE A 114 8.87 -5.36 -7.50
N ASP A 115 9.31 -5.23 -6.26
CA ASP A 115 9.15 -6.23 -5.22
C ASP A 115 8.14 -5.73 -4.19
N ALA A 116 7.27 -6.63 -3.73
CA ALA A 116 6.32 -6.34 -2.66
C ALA A 116 6.49 -7.33 -1.51
N LYS A 117 6.38 -6.85 -0.28
CA LYS A 117 6.48 -7.65 0.93
C LYS A 117 5.42 -7.23 1.94
N GLY A 118 4.52 -8.16 2.25
CA GLY A 118 3.54 -8.03 3.32
C GLY A 118 4.11 -8.44 4.67
N PHE A 119 3.63 -7.81 5.73
CA PHE A 119 3.91 -8.19 7.12
C PHE A 119 2.63 -8.11 7.95
N ILE A 120 2.42 -9.12 8.79
CA ILE A 120 1.20 -9.22 9.62
C ILE A 120 1.35 -8.35 10.85
N LEU A 121 0.33 -7.57 11.16
CA LEU A 121 0.13 -6.89 12.43
C LEU A 121 -0.67 -7.79 13.38
N TRP A 122 -1.78 -8.35 12.90
CA TRP A 122 -2.46 -9.49 13.51
C TRP A 122 -3.21 -10.35 12.49
N ASP A 123 -3.42 -11.61 12.86
CA ASP A 123 -4.28 -12.57 12.17
C ASP A 123 -4.98 -13.40 13.25
N ARG A 124 -6.26 -13.13 13.48
CA ARG A 124 -7.04 -13.82 14.54
C ARG A 124 -7.29 -15.29 14.24
N VAL A 125 -7.37 -15.64 12.96
CA VAL A 125 -7.53 -17.05 12.55
C VAL A 125 -6.26 -17.84 12.87
N ALA A 126 -5.09 -17.22 12.65
CA ALA A 126 -3.80 -17.82 13.00
C ALA A 126 -3.42 -17.64 14.48
N ASN A 127 -4.24 -16.96 15.28
CA ASN A 127 -3.96 -16.56 16.66
C ASN A 127 -2.61 -15.83 16.80
N PHE A 128 -2.37 -14.91 15.88
CA PHE A 128 -1.15 -14.10 15.84
C PHE A 128 -1.48 -12.62 16.04
N GLU A 129 -0.76 -11.98 16.94
CA GLU A 129 -0.81 -10.53 17.15
C GLU A 129 0.57 -10.03 17.57
N ARG A 130 1.03 -8.96 16.93
CA ARG A 130 2.26 -8.27 17.35
C ARG A 130 1.99 -7.43 18.57
N PRO A 131 2.87 -7.44 19.57
CA PRO A 131 2.72 -6.60 20.75
C PRO A 131 2.71 -5.08 20.44
N ASP A 132 3.34 -4.67 19.33
CA ASP A 132 3.47 -3.28 18.87
C ASP A 132 2.61 -2.98 17.64
N ALA A 133 1.54 -3.75 17.38
CA ALA A 133 0.76 -3.69 16.15
C ALA A 133 0.21 -2.29 15.84
N LEU A 134 -0.40 -1.63 16.82
CA LEU A 134 -0.97 -0.29 16.63
C LEU A 134 0.11 0.79 16.47
N GLN A 135 1.22 0.69 17.20
CA GLN A 135 2.35 1.60 17.01
C GLN A 135 2.99 1.43 15.63
N MET A 136 3.06 0.19 15.12
CA MET A 136 3.49 -0.04 13.73
C MET A 136 2.49 0.53 12.73
N ALA A 137 1.19 0.32 12.95
CA ALA A 137 0.17 0.89 12.07
C ALA A 137 0.27 2.42 11.97
N VAL A 138 0.46 3.10 13.09
CA VAL A 138 0.69 4.55 13.12
C VAL A 138 1.93 4.92 12.31
N ARG A 139 3.07 4.23 12.52
CA ARG A 139 4.31 4.52 11.79
C ARG A 139 4.16 4.32 10.29
N GLU A 140 3.49 3.26 9.86
CA GLU A 140 3.25 3.01 8.43
C GLU A 140 2.35 4.09 7.81
N LEU A 141 1.28 4.45 8.48
CA LEU A 141 0.38 5.51 8.02
C LEU A 141 1.09 6.88 7.97
N ASP A 142 1.92 7.21 8.96
CA ASP A 142 2.74 8.43 8.96
C ASP A 142 3.78 8.43 7.83
N ALA A 143 4.30 7.26 7.48
CA ALA A 143 5.20 7.09 6.34
C ALA A 143 4.49 7.09 4.97
N GLY A 144 3.16 7.27 4.95
CA GLY A 144 2.39 7.26 3.72
C GLY A 144 2.08 5.86 3.17
N ASN A 145 2.23 4.81 3.98
CA ASN A 145 1.96 3.43 3.61
C ASN A 145 0.57 3.03 4.13
N PRO A 146 -0.44 2.90 3.25
CA PRO A 146 -1.75 2.41 3.66
C PRO A 146 -1.68 0.92 4.00
N LEU A 147 -2.63 0.47 4.81
CA LEU A 147 -2.65 -0.87 5.38
C LEU A 147 -3.86 -1.66 4.87
N ILE A 148 -3.76 -2.98 4.79
CA ILE A 148 -4.91 -3.86 4.55
C ILE A 148 -5.57 -4.16 5.88
N PHE A 149 -6.87 -3.87 5.96
CA PHE A 149 -7.73 -4.10 7.10
C PHE A 149 -8.89 -4.99 6.68
N ALA A 150 -9.06 -6.15 7.31
CA ALA A 150 -10.15 -7.05 7.01
C ALA A 150 -10.92 -7.42 8.29
N ASN A 151 -12.24 -7.28 8.25
CA ASN A 151 -13.15 -7.87 9.21
C ASN A 151 -13.68 -9.21 8.67
N ASP A 152 -14.65 -9.82 9.39
CA ASP A 152 -15.19 -11.16 9.05
C ASP A 152 -15.85 -11.23 7.66
N ARG A 153 -16.17 -10.11 7.05
CA ARG A 153 -16.99 -10.05 5.83
C ARG A 153 -16.31 -9.33 4.67
N HIS A 154 -15.37 -8.43 4.96
CA HIS A 154 -14.90 -7.49 3.96
C HIS A 154 -13.46 -7.04 4.21
N THR A 155 -12.76 -6.74 3.11
CA THR A 155 -11.40 -6.21 3.14
C THR A 155 -11.41 -4.79 2.60
N MET A 156 -10.77 -3.88 3.32
CA MET A 156 -10.66 -2.46 3.02
C MET A 156 -9.21 -2.00 3.13
N VAL A 157 -8.91 -0.82 2.61
CA VAL A 157 -7.61 -0.17 2.79
C VAL A 157 -7.74 0.88 3.88
N LEU A 158 -7.05 0.68 5.01
CA LEU A 158 -6.93 1.68 6.05
C LEU A 158 -5.96 2.77 5.59
N THR A 159 -6.41 4.02 5.63
CA THR A 159 -5.63 5.17 5.15
C THR A 159 -5.34 6.19 6.23
N SER A 160 -6.10 6.20 7.32
CA SER A 160 -5.88 7.14 8.42
C SER A 160 -6.44 6.59 9.73
N MET A 161 -5.83 6.96 10.84
CA MET A 161 -6.30 6.70 12.20
C MET A 161 -6.30 8.00 13.02
N ALA A 162 -7.39 8.22 13.77
CA ALA A 162 -7.42 9.16 14.87
C ALA A 162 -7.20 8.38 16.18
N TYR A 163 -6.31 8.86 17.05
CA TYR A 163 -5.88 8.14 18.23
C TYR A 163 -5.34 9.05 19.33
N ASN A 164 -5.39 8.56 20.55
CA ASN A 164 -4.73 9.13 21.71
C ASN A 164 -3.51 8.29 22.09
N VAL A 165 -2.56 8.89 22.80
CA VAL A 165 -1.39 8.21 23.33
C VAL A 165 -1.47 8.25 24.85
N GLY A 166 -1.58 7.10 25.46
CA GLY A 166 -1.58 6.95 26.90
C GLY A 166 -0.22 7.22 27.52
N SER A 167 -0.19 7.24 28.85
CA SER A 167 1.00 7.64 29.62
C SER A 167 2.19 6.70 29.47
N LYS A 168 1.95 5.45 29.04
CA LYS A 168 2.99 4.43 28.79
C LYS A 168 3.27 4.22 27.29
N GLY A 169 2.70 5.09 26.43
CA GLY A 169 2.88 5.02 24.97
C GLY A 169 1.93 4.06 24.27
N GLU A 170 0.91 3.54 24.96
CA GLU A 170 -0.16 2.77 24.36
C GLU A 170 -0.98 3.64 23.37
N ILE A 171 -1.38 3.05 22.28
CA ILE A 171 -2.25 3.70 21.28
C ILE A 171 -3.70 3.33 21.60
N ASP A 172 -4.49 4.35 21.87
CA ASP A 172 -5.94 4.25 22.02
C ASP A 172 -6.60 4.86 20.79
N VAL A 173 -7.17 3.99 19.95
CA VAL A 173 -7.74 4.40 18.67
C VAL A 173 -9.16 4.87 18.86
N ASP A 174 -9.49 6.05 18.32
CA ASP A 174 -10.85 6.61 18.31
C ASP A 174 -11.57 6.23 17.00
N THR A 175 -10.98 6.54 15.86
CA THR A 175 -11.61 6.29 14.56
C THR A 175 -10.61 5.82 13.51
N LEU A 176 -11.14 5.07 12.53
CA LEU A 176 -10.42 4.59 11.35
C LEU A 176 -11.02 5.21 10.09
N THR A 177 -10.19 5.71 9.20
CA THR A 177 -10.64 6.11 7.85
C THR A 177 -10.18 5.05 6.84
N VAL A 178 -11.13 4.50 6.12
CA VAL A 178 -10.88 3.45 5.13
C VAL A 178 -11.27 3.86 3.72
N ARG A 179 -10.67 3.18 2.75
CA ARG A 179 -11.10 3.11 1.36
C ARG A 179 -11.75 1.76 1.14
N ASP A 180 -13.04 1.79 0.87
CA ASP A 180 -13.86 0.62 0.66
C ASP A 180 -13.92 0.29 -0.85
N PRO A 181 -13.50 -0.92 -1.26
CA PRO A 181 -13.57 -1.32 -2.66
C PRO A 181 -14.98 -1.69 -3.12
N TRP A 182 -15.97 -1.80 -2.23
CA TRP A 182 -17.32 -2.18 -2.60
C TRP A 182 -17.97 -1.14 -3.51
N PRO A 183 -18.51 -1.51 -4.70
CA PRO A 183 -19.01 -0.55 -5.68
C PRO A 183 -20.12 0.36 -5.16
N ASP A 184 -21.02 -0.20 -4.34
CA ASP A 184 -22.22 0.50 -3.84
C ASP A 184 -21.98 1.21 -2.50
N ALA A 185 -20.81 1.05 -1.87
CA ALA A 185 -20.45 1.76 -0.66
C ALA A 185 -19.76 3.11 -0.96
N PRO A 186 -19.84 4.09 -0.04
CA PRO A 186 -18.97 5.26 -0.12
C PRO A 186 -17.50 4.82 -0.18
N ASN A 187 -16.76 5.29 -1.18
CA ASN A 187 -15.36 4.90 -1.33
C ASN A 187 -14.51 5.25 -0.10
N ARG A 188 -14.80 6.36 0.55
CA ARG A 188 -14.16 6.81 1.78
C ARG A 188 -15.21 6.93 2.87
N HIS A 189 -14.99 6.25 3.98
CA HIS A 189 -15.81 6.42 5.19
C HIS A 189 -15.01 6.15 6.46
N THR A 190 -15.58 6.51 7.58
CA THR A 190 -14.98 6.32 8.90
C THR A 190 -15.63 5.13 9.59
N LEU A 191 -14.80 4.30 10.21
CA LEU A 191 -15.22 3.18 11.06
C LEU A 191 -14.96 3.55 12.52
N PRO A 192 -15.84 3.15 13.45
CA PRO A 192 -15.60 3.31 14.88
C PRO A 192 -14.47 2.40 15.36
N CYS A 193 -13.85 2.74 16.50
CA CYS A 193 -12.70 2.01 17.06
C CYS A 193 -12.98 0.54 17.35
N ASP A 194 -14.21 0.16 17.66
CA ASP A 194 -14.59 -1.22 17.94
C ASP A 194 -14.45 -2.15 16.72
N GLU A 195 -14.37 -1.61 15.51
CA GLU A 195 -14.04 -2.37 14.30
C GLU A 195 -12.62 -2.96 14.35
N ILE A 196 -11.67 -2.31 15.04
CA ILE A 196 -10.34 -2.90 15.28
C ILE A 196 -10.47 -4.21 16.06
N ALA A 197 -11.28 -4.22 17.11
CA ALA A 197 -11.53 -5.42 17.91
C ALA A 197 -12.20 -6.54 17.11
N ARG A 198 -12.95 -6.19 16.05
CA ARG A 198 -13.61 -7.14 15.14
C ARG A 198 -12.77 -7.50 13.93
N SER A 199 -11.63 -6.84 13.72
CA SER A 199 -10.76 -7.13 12.60
C SER A 199 -10.19 -8.54 12.70
N GLY A 200 -10.42 -9.35 11.66
CA GLY A 200 -9.86 -10.70 11.55
C GLY A 200 -8.41 -10.69 11.08
N PHE A 201 -8.04 -9.72 10.24
CA PHE A 201 -6.72 -9.65 9.64
C PHE A 201 -6.30 -8.19 9.40
N PHE A 202 -5.03 -7.89 9.71
CA PHE A 202 -4.44 -6.58 9.53
C PHE A 202 -2.98 -6.70 9.12
N CYS A 203 -2.60 -6.11 8.00
CA CYS A 203 -1.23 -6.18 7.52
C CYS A 203 -0.77 -4.91 6.82
N GLY A 204 0.54 -4.67 6.90
CA GLY A 204 1.23 -3.66 6.12
C GLY A 204 1.85 -4.25 4.85
N VAL A 205 2.17 -3.38 3.89
CA VAL A 205 2.77 -3.76 2.62
C VAL A 205 3.88 -2.77 2.26
N HIS A 206 5.09 -3.29 2.11
CA HIS A 206 6.21 -2.52 1.57
C HIS A 206 6.35 -2.83 0.08
N VAL A 207 6.50 -1.79 -0.72
CA VAL A 207 6.70 -1.89 -2.17
C VAL A 207 8.00 -1.18 -2.53
N THR A 208 8.89 -1.86 -3.23
CA THR A 208 10.20 -1.32 -3.63
C THR A 208 10.46 -1.53 -5.11
N PRO A 209 11.05 -0.57 -5.83
CA PRO A 209 11.49 -0.80 -7.20
C PRO A 209 12.42 -2.00 -7.27
N ALA A 210 12.25 -2.87 -8.28
CA ALA A 210 13.21 -3.93 -8.49
C ALA A 210 14.57 -3.34 -8.90
N VAL A 211 15.64 -3.78 -8.24
CA VAL A 211 17.00 -3.39 -8.62
C VAL A 211 17.31 -4.04 -9.95
N THR A 212 17.51 -3.23 -10.99
CA THR A 212 18.03 -3.71 -12.28
C THR A 212 19.52 -3.97 -12.08
N VAL A 213 19.90 -5.24 -12.08
CA VAL A 213 21.31 -5.67 -12.07
C VAL A 213 21.83 -5.66 -13.50
#